data_5aab9d0e1c1f5995afa354f89f992f22
#
_entry.id   5aab9d0e1c1f5995afa354f89f992f22
#
_cell.length_a   1.000
_cell.length_b   1.000
_cell.length_c   1.000
_cell.angle_alpha   90.00
_cell.angle_beta   90.00
_cell.angle_gamma   90.00
#
_symmetry.space_group_name_H-M   'P 1'
#
loop_
_entity.id
_entity.type
_entity.pdbx_description
1 polymer ?
#
loop_
_entity_poly.entity_id
_entity_poly.type
_entity_poly.pdbx_seq_one_letter_code
_entity_poly.pdbx_strand_id
1 'polypeptide(L)'
;MWRRSSAGFYRPSRNFGRLMATDTKTRPEDMLGEINKYDFRNEEHYVFKARKGLDRQIVTEISEMKGEPAWMREFRLKSLDIFNSKPMPLWGGRIGINFQDIYYYLKPTDSQSHSWEDVPAEIKNTFDKLGIPEAEKKYLSGVMAQYESEVVYGSLREDLAKQGVIFTDTDSAVRDYPDLLREYFSTIIPPTDNKFAALNSAVWSGGSFIYVPKGLKIDFPLQAYFRINAANMGQFERTLIIVDEGAQVHYVEGCTAPMYSTESLHSAVVEVIAKRGSRVRYTTIQNWANNIYNLVTKRAVAYGDSLVEWVDGNLGSRLTMKYPAIYMVEPGARGEVLSVAFASHGQHQDAGAKVVHCAPNTSSRIVSKSISKNGGRASYRGLCKVMPGAKQSKSNVVCDALILDPQSRSDTYPYLEIEEQDVMIGHEASVSRIDEEQLFYLASRGLSEAEASTMIVSGFIEPLVKELPMEYALEMNRLIELQMEGTVG
;
A
#
# COMPACT_ATOMS: atom_id res chain seq x y z
N MET A 1 14.72 74.32 21.86
CA MET A 1 13.73 75.16 21.17
C MET A 1 12.85 74.20 20.37
N TRP A 2 11.72 73.89 20.91
CA TRP A 2 10.35 74.28 20.56
C TRP A 2 10.05 73.96 19.06
N ARG A 3 9.05 73.16 18.63
CA ARG A 3 7.61 73.08 19.06
C ARG A 3 6.92 71.77 18.68
N ARG A 4 5.94 71.39 19.44
CA ARG A 4 4.88 70.37 19.20
C ARG A 4 3.89 70.84 18.11
N SER A 5 3.30 69.88 17.34
CA SER A 5 1.89 69.93 16.91
C SER A 5 1.49 68.49 16.58
N SER A 6 0.67 67.88 17.37
CA SER A 6 -0.79 67.67 17.39
C SER A 6 -1.27 66.67 16.34
N ALA A 7 -1.49 65.44 16.82
CA ALA A 7 -2.68 64.62 16.79
C ALA A 7 -3.56 64.61 15.52
N GLY A 8 -3.62 63.47 14.89
CA GLY A 8 -4.71 63.04 14.01
C GLY A 8 -5.04 61.60 14.31
N PHE A 9 -6.06 61.36 15.14
CA PHE A 9 -6.65 60.06 15.40
C PHE A 9 -7.34 59.57 14.12
N TYR A 10 -6.78 58.55 13.47
CA TYR A 10 -7.51 57.79 12.46
C TYR A 10 -8.21 56.59 13.14
N ARG A 11 -9.55 56.68 13.22
CA ARG A 11 -10.39 55.55 13.63
C ARG A 11 -10.43 54.56 12.45
N PRO A 12 -10.06 53.28 12.61
CA PRO A 12 -10.36 52.28 11.59
C PRO A 12 -11.84 51.95 11.63
N SER A 13 -12.48 52.05 10.46
CA SER A 13 -13.83 51.64 10.19
C SER A 13 -14.04 50.18 10.56
N ARG A 14 -15.07 49.91 11.37
CA ARG A 14 -15.65 48.59 11.64
C ARG A 14 -16.22 48.02 10.32
N ASN A 15 -15.48 47.26 9.56
CA ASN A 15 -16.01 46.35 8.52
C ASN A 15 -14.92 45.43 7.91
N PHE A 16 -13.98 44.88 8.71
CA PHE A 16 -13.08 43.80 8.27
C PHE A 16 -13.12 42.64 9.29
N GLY A 17 -14.30 42.20 9.66
CA GLY A 17 -14.49 41.15 10.64
C GLY A 17 -15.68 40.29 10.32
N ARG A 18 -15.80 39.80 9.07
CA ARG A 18 -16.86 38.81 8.74
C ARG A 18 -16.61 38.08 7.43
N LEU A 19 -15.42 37.56 7.28
CA LEU A 19 -15.13 36.55 6.21
C LEU A 19 -13.83 35.84 6.65
N MET A 20 -13.95 34.78 7.41
CA MET A 20 -13.06 33.67 7.72
C MET A 20 -13.34 33.16 9.15
N ALA A 21 -14.59 32.76 9.37
CA ALA A 21 -14.93 31.84 10.43
C ALA A 21 -15.95 30.87 9.84
N THR A 22 -15.47 29.98 8.97
CA THR A 22 -16.12 28.70 8.81
C THR A 22 -15.77 27.92 10.06
N ASP A 23 -16.73 27.88 10.96
CA ASP A 23 -16.73 27.09 12.19
C ASP A 23 -16.80 25.61 11.78
N THR A 24 -15.67 25.04 11.37
CA THR A 24 -15.51 23.58 11.19
C THR A 24 -15.09 22.97 12.52
N LYS A 25 -15.84 23.22 13.57
CA LYS A 25 -15.89 22.27 14.69
C LYS A 25 -16.74 21.11 14.22
N THR A 26 -16.09 20.09 13.66
CA THR A 26 -16.68 18.77 13.47
C THR A 26 -17.28 18.35 14.82
N ARG A 27 -18.59 18.15 14.88
CA ARG A 27 -19.23 17.75 16.13
C ARG A 27 -18.77 16.34 16.49
N PRO A 28 -18.71 15.96 17.78
CA PRO A 28 -18.39 14.57 18.15
C PRO A 28 -19.25 13.52 17.45
N GLU A 29 -20.46 13.86 17.06
CA GLU A 29 -21.41 13.05 16.31
C GLU A 29 -20.98 12.82 14.85
N ASP A 30 -20.36 13.83 14.21
CA ASP A 30 -19.83 13.73 12.84
C ASP A 30 -18.56 12.88 12.83
N MET A 31 -17.75 12.96 13.90
CA MET A 31 -16.53 12.14 14.09
C MET A 31 -16.87 10.65 14.31
N LEU A 32 -17.90 10.35 15.11
CA LEU A 32 -18.41 8.97 15.28
C LEU A 32 -18.92 8.39 13.94
N GLY A 33 -19.51 9.21 13.07
CA GLY A 33 -19.91 8.80 11.73
C GLY A 33 -18.74 8.44 10.83
N GLU A 34 -17.60 9.13 10.96
CA GLU A 34 -16.40 8.88 10.14
C GLU A 34 -15.57 7.70 10.65
N ILE A 35 -15.49 7.47 11.96
CA ILE A 35 -14.91 6.24 12.53
C ILE A 35 -15.68 5.03 12.02
N ASN A 36 -17.00 5.08 11.98
CA ASN A 36 -17.85 4.03 11.45
C ASN A 36 -17.68 3.80 9.93
N LYS A 37 -17.11 4.76 9.19
CA LYS A 37 -16.89 4.61 7.74
C LYS A 37 -15.94 3.45 7.41
N TYR A 38 -14.97 3.15 8.27
CA TYR A 38 -13.97 2.09 8.04
C TYR A 38 -14.18 0.86 8.92
N ASP A 39 -14.76 1.01 10.11
CA ASP A 39 -14.98 -0.07 11.10
C ASP A 39 -16.38 -0.72 11.01
N PHE A 40 -17.14 -0.48 9.95
CA PHE A 40 -18.41 -1.17 9.77
C PHE A 40 -18.20 -2.64 9.35
N ARG A 41 -19.14 -3.50 9.74
CA ARG A 41 -19.15 -4.93 9.42
C ARG A 41 -20.47 -5.28 8.72
N ASN A 42 -20.39 -6.20 7.77
CA ASN A 42 -21.57 -6.82 7.18
C ASN A 42 -21.84 -8.16 7.88
N GLU A 43 -23.08 -8.63 7.82
CA GLU A 43 -23.42 -10.00 8.19
C GLU A 43 -22.62 -11.00 7.33
N GLU A 44 -22.20 -12.11 7.94
CA GLU A 44 -21.41 -13.10 7.25
C GLU A 44 -22.32 -14.04 6.44
N HIS A 45 -22.42 -13.80 5.13
CA HIS A 45 -23.09 -14.68 4.17
C HIS A 45 -22.07 -15.17 3.15
N TYR A 46 -21.75 -16.46 3.19
CA TYR A 46 -20.78 -17.09 2.29
C TYR A 46 -21.41 -18.27 1.56
N VAL A 47 -21.16 -18.33 0.23
CA VAL A 47 -21.49 -19.50 -0.58
C VAL A 47 -20.65 -20.71 -0.16
N PHE A 48 -19.39 -20.44 0.20
CA PHE A 48 -18.48 -21.45 0.73
C PHE A 48 -17.55 -20.83 1.79
N LYS A 49 -17.38 -21.57 2.89
CA LYS A 49 -16.43 -21.24 3.96
C LYS A 49 -15.57 -22.46 4.24
N ALA A 50 -14.27 -22.37 3.88
CA ALA A 50 -13.31 -23.40 4.22
C ALA A 50 -13.20 -23.57 5.75
N ARG A 51 -12.79 -24.72 6.24
CA ARG A 51 -12.43 -24.86 7.64
C ARG A 51 -11.18 -24.08 7.98
N LYS A 52 -10.96 -23.75 9.26
CA LYS A 52 -9.71 -23.17 9.72
C LYS A 52 -8.54 -24.15 9.59
N GLY A 53 -7.35 -23.59 9.47
CA GLY A 53 -6.10 -24.32 9.43
C GLY A 53 -5.50 -24.44 8.04
N LEU A 54 -4.23 -24.80 7.99
CA LEU A 54 -3.43 -24.90 6.78
C LEU A 54 -2.83 -26.30 6.66
N ASP A 55 -3.33 -27.06 5.68
CA ASP A 55 -2.80 -28.36 5.30
C ASP A 55 -3.03 -28.66 3.81
N ARG A 56 -2.58 -29.83 3.36
CA ARG A 56 -2.69 -30.23 1.95
C ARG A 56 -4.15 -30.33 1.48
N GLN A 57 -5.07 -30.70 2.35
CA GLN A 57 -6.49 -30.83 2.01
C GLN A 57 -7.09 -29.44 1.71
N ILE A 58 -6.87 -28.44 2.57
CA ILE A 58 -7.32 -27.04 2.33
C ILE A 58 -6.75 -26.50 1.03
N VAL A 59 -5.47 -26.71 0.76
CA VAL A 59 -4.83 -26.24 -0.48
C VAL A 59 -5.44 -26.91 -1.71
N THR A 60 -5.79 -28.19 -1.61
CA THR A 60 -6.46 -28.94 -2.68
C THR A 60 -7.88 -28.43 -2.90
N GLU A 61 -8.65 -28.23 -1.81
CA GLU A 61 -10.02 -27.68 -1.86
C GLU A 61 -10.05 -26.29 -2.52
N ILE A 62 -9.11 -25.41 -2.20
CA ILE A 62 -8.98 -24.09 -2.87
C ILE A 62 -8.80 -24.28 -4.38
N SER A 63 -7.88 -25.15 -4.80
CA SER A 63 -7.63 -25.39 -6.22
C SER A 63 -8.84 -26.00 -6.95
N GLU A 64 -9.58 -26.87 -6.29
CA GLU A 64 -10.81 -27.48 -6.84
C GLU A 64 -11.95 -26.49 -6.97
N MET A 65 -12.17 -25.66 -5.94
CA MET A 65 -13.19 -24.61 -5.96
C MET A 65 -12.94 -23.58 -7.06
N LYS A 66 -11.67 -23.32 -7.38
CA LYS A 66 -11.27 -22.41 -8.46
C LYS A 66 -11.21 -23.05 -9.85
N GLY A 67 -11.37 -24.38 -9.95
CA GLY A 67 -11.28 -25.11 -11.22
C GLY A 67 -9.91 -25.01 -11.88
N GLU A 68 -8.85 -24.96 -11.09
CA GLU A 68 -7.49 -24.72 -11.58
C GLU A 68 -6.93 -25.90 -12.38
N PRO A 69 -6.06 -25.61 -13.37
CA PRO A 69 -5.32 -26.66 -14.08
C PRO A 69 -4.35 -27.38 -13.15
N ALA A 70 -4.00 -28.63 -13.49
CA ALA A 70 -3.16 -29.51 -12.66
C ALA A 70 -1.82 -28.86 -12.26
N TRP A 71 -1.18 -28.10 -13.17
CA TRP A 71 0.10 -27.43 -12.89
C TRP A 71 0.00 -26.39 -11.77
N MET A 72 -1.14 -25.68 -11.65
CA MET A 72 -1.35 -24.70 -10.58
C MET A 72 -1.56 -25.41 -9.24
N ARG A 73 -2.33 -26.53 -9.21
CA ARG A 73 -2.46 -27.35 -8.02
C ARG A 73 -1.11 -27.88 -7.52
N GLU A 74 -0.29 -28.38 -8.43
CA GLU A 74 1.06 -28.86 -8.09
C GLU A 74 1.93 -27.72 -7.54
N PHE A 75 1.86 -26.54 -8.16
CA PHE A 75 2.56 -25.33 -7.69
C PHE A 75 2.16 -24.99 -6.26
N ARG A 76 0.86 -24.98 -5.96
CA ARG A 76 0.33 -24.72 -4.60
C ARG A 76 0.84 -25.73 -3.57
N LEU A 77 0.75 -27.01 -3.88
CA LEU A 77 1.16 -28.08 -2.97
C LEU A 77 2.67 -28.07 -2.70
N LYS A 78 3.50 -27.83 -3.72
CA LYS A 78 4.95 -27.62 -3.55
C LYS A 78 5.25 -26.40 -2.70
N SER A 79 4.48 -25.33 -2.87
CA SER A 79 4.62 -24.10 -2.08
C SER A 79 4.28 -24.30 -0.62
N LEU A 80 3.27 -25.12 -0.32
CA LEU A 80 2.96 -25.53 1.05
C LEU A 80 4.10 -26.31 1.71
N ASP A 81 4.73 -27.24 0.98
CA ASP A 81 5.87 -27.99 1.49
C ASP A 81 7.05 -27.04 1.79
N ILE A 82 7.30 -26.05 0.93
CA ILE A 82 8.30 -25.00 1.15
C ILE A 82 7.94 -24.16 2.37
N PHE A 83 6.69 -23.73 2.52
CA PHE A 83 6.22 -22.97 3.70
C PHE A 83 6.49 -23.74 4.99
N ASN A 84 6.15 -25.04 5.03
CA ASN A 84 6.36 -25.88 6.20
C ASN A 84 7.85 -26.05 6.55
N SER A 85 8.72 -26.12 5.54
CA SER A 85 10.16 -26.29 5.75
C SER A 85 10.89 -25.01 6.18
N LYS A 86 10.37 -23.82 5.81
CA LYS A 86 11.02 -22.54 6.13
C LYS A 86 10.76 -22.14 7.59
N PRO A 87 11.81 -21.74 8.34
CA PRO A 87 11.63 -21.17 9.67
C PRO A 87 10.91 -19.81 9.60
N MET A 88 10.35 -19.40 10.73
CA MET A 88 9.88 -18.02 10.88
C MET A 88 11.07 -17.05 10.83
N PRO A 89 10.89 -15.84 10.25
CA PRO A 89 11.95 -14.85 10.25
C PRO A 89 12.33 -14.45 11.68
N LEU A 90 13.61 -14.36 11.95
CA LEU A 90 14.17 -13.92 13.25
C LEU A 90 14.39 -12.41 13.31
N TRP A 91 14.11 -11.71 12.22
CA TRP A 91 14.24 -10.26 12.06
C TRP A 91 12.87 -9.62 11.84
N GLY A 92 12.78 -8.31 12.00
CA GLY A 92 11.52 -7.58 11.91
C GLY A 92 10.73 -7.62 13.22
N GLY A 93 9.42 -7.43 13.11
CA GLY A 93 8.51 -7.50 14.25
C GLY A 93 8.21 -8.92 14.69
N ARG A 94 7.79 -9.07 15.94
CA ARG A 94 7.38 -10.38 16.47
C ARG A 94 6.04 -10.82 15.85
N ILE A 95 6.05 -11.95 15.15
CA ILE A 95 4.86 -12.56 14.57
C ILE A 95 4.35 -13.63 15.52
N GLY A 96 3.16 -13.39 16.10
CA GLY A 96 2.53 -14.31 17.07
C GLY A 96 1.35 -15.09 16.52
N ILE A 97 1.05 -14.99 15.22
CA ILE A 97 -0.12 -15.58 14.60
C ILE A 97 -0.09 -17.12 14.64
N ASN A 98 -1.23 -17.70 14.94
CA ASN A 98 -1.45 -19.16 14.81
C ASN A 98 -2.03 -19.47 13.43
N PHE A 99 -1.23 -20.05 12.55
CA PHE A 99 -1.65 -20.42 11.19
C PHE A 99 -2.77 -21.49 11.17
N GLN A 100 -3.01 -22.21 12.26
CA GLN A 100 -4.11 -23.18 12.34
C GLN A 100 -5.43 -22.54 12.77
N ASP A 101 -5.44 -21.25 13.12
CA ASP A 101 -6.66 -20.51 13.51
C ASP A 101 -7.13 -19.49 12.46
N ILE A 102 -6.66 -19.61 11.23
CA ILE A 102 -6.97 -18.73 10.10
C ILE A 102 -7.86 -19.45 9.09
N TYR A 103 -8.84 -18.74 8.53
CA TYR A 103 -9.57 -19.13 7.31
C TYR A 103 -8.74 -18.72 6.10
N TYR A 104 -8.41 -19.68 5.24
CA TYR A 104 -7.58 -19.42 4.05
C TYR A 104 -8.39 -19.16 2.79
N TYR A 105 -9.69 -19.45 2.83
CA TYR A 105 -10.57 -19.21 1.69
C TYR A 105 -12.02 -19.05 2.14
N LEU A 106 -12.62 -17.92 1.76
CA LEU A 106 -14.03 -17.61 1.91
C LEU A 106 -14.58 -17.11 0.57
N LYS A 107 -15.63 -17.77 0.05
CA LYS A 107 -16.30 -17.40 -1.19
C LYS A 107 -17.59 -16.66 -0.89
N PRO A 108 -17.64 -15.32 -1.09
CA PRO A 108 -18.83 -14.54 -0.75
C PRO A 108 -19.95 -14.66 -1.78
N THR A 109 -19.63 -14.93 -3.06
CA THR A 109 -20.58 -15.02 -4.17
C THR A 109 -20.13 -16.04 -5.22
N ASP A 110 -21.07 -16.57 -6.00
CA ASP A 110 -20.76 -17.52 -7.09
C ASP A 110 -20.33 -16.85 -8.39
N SER A 111 -20.56 -15.55 -8.53
CA SER A 111 -20.30 -14.81 -9.77
C SER A 111 -19.56 -13.49 -9.51
N GLN A 112 -18.68 -13.17 -10.44
CA GLN A 112 -18.11 -11.84 -10.58
C GLN A 112 -19.05 -11.00 -11.44
N SER A 113 -19.30 -9.76 -11.03
CA SER A 113 -20.16 -8.82 -11.76
C SER A 113 -19.31 -7.84 -12.61
N HIS A 114 -19.80 -7.49 -13.78
CA HIS A 114 -19.25 -6.43 -14.63
C HIS A 114 -20.09 -5.15 -14.61
N SER A 115 -21.27 -5.22 -13.99
CA SER A 115 -22.14 -4.07 -13.71
C SER A 115 -22.26 -3.90 -12.21
N TRP A 116 -22.17 -2.64 -11.75
CA TRP A 116 -22.28 -2.31 -10.33
C TRP A 116 -23.68 -2.64 -9.77
N GLU A 117 -24.70 -2.60 -10.60
CA GLU A 117 -26.07 -2.93 -10.25
C GLU A 117 -26.25 -4.42 -9.88
N ASP A 118 -25.43 -5.29 -10.46
CA ASP A 118 -25.51 -6.74 -10.28
C ASP A 118 -24.71 -7.25 -9.07
N VAL A 119 -23.92 -6.38 -8.41
CA VAL A 119 -23.19 -6.73 -7.19
C VAL A 119 -24.19 -6.94 -6.04
N PRO A 120 -24.05 -8.01 -5.23
CA PRO A 120 -24.92 -8.24 -4.06
C PRO A 120 -25.01 -7.01 -3.16
N ALA A 121 -26.23 -6.66 -2.71
CA ALA A 121 -26.52 -5.40 -2.04
C ALA A 121 -25.65 -5.14 -0.80
N GLU A 122 -25.33 -6.18 -0.03
CA GLU A 122 -24.49 -6.08 1.16
C GLU A 122 -23.04 -5.69 0.82
N ILE A 123 -22.50 -6.32 -0.24
CA ILE A 123 -21.16 -6.01 -0.75
C ILE A 123 -21.14 -4.63 -1.41
N LYS A 124 -22.18 -4.33 -2.21
CA LYS A 124 -22.36 -3.02 -2.83
C LYS A 124 -22.34 -1.89 -1.80
N ASN A 125 -23.13 -2.02 -0.73
CA ASN A 125 -23.16 -1.04 0.36
C ASN A 125 -21.79 -0.81 1.01
N THR A 126 -20.95 -1.85 1.05
CA THR A 126 -19.58 -1.71 1.54
C THR A 126 -18.76 -0.76 0.67
N PHE A 127 -18.75 -1.01 -0.63
CA PHE A 127 -17.95 -0.22 -1.56
C PHE A 127 -18.56 1.15 -1.86
N ASP A 128 -19.89 1.31 -1.77
CA ASP A 128 -20.57 2.62 -1.81
C ASP A 128 -20.13 3.51 -0.65
N LYS A 129 -20.08 2.98 0.58
CA LYS A 129 -19.57 3.70 1.76
C LYS A 129 -18.11 4.12 1.61
N LEU A 130 -17.32 3.34 0.88
CA LEU A 130 -15.92 3.65 0.56
C LEU A 130 -15.76 4.62 -0.62
N GLY A 131 -16.85 4.97 -1.32
CA GLY A 131 -16.87 5.97 -2.38
C GLY A 131 -16.36 5.48 -3.75
N ILE A 132 -16.21 4.16 -3.94
CA ILE A 132 -15.63 3.57 -5.15
C ILE A 132 -16.42 3.87 -6.43
N PRO A 133 -17.77 3.73 -6.48
CA PRO A 133 -18.52 3.96 -7.72
C PRO A 133 -18.45 5.40 -8.25
N GLU A 134 -18.32 6.36 -7.37
CA GLU A 134 -18.19 7.78 -7.77
C GLU A 134 -16.81 8.06 -8.39
N ALA A 135 -15.75 7.47 -7.84
CA ALA A 135 -14.39 7.59 -8.36
C ALA A 135 -14.27 6.92 -9.74
N GLU A 136 -14.89 5.73 -9.92
CA GLU A 136 -14.89 5.00 -11.18
C GLU A 136 -15.45 5.83 -12.34
N LYS A 137 -16.61 6.46 -12.13
CA LYS A 137 -17.31 7.23 -13.18
C LYS A 137 -16.53 8.43 -13.69
N LYS A 138 -15.60 8.98 -12.89
CA LYS A 138 -14.98 10.28 -13.19
C LYS A 138 -13.49 10.24 -13.46
N TYR A 139 -12.73 9.32 -12.81
CA TYR A 139 -11.28 9.48 -12.67
C TYR A 139 -10.47 8.21 -12.93
N LEU A 140 -11.11 7.09 -13.32
CA LEU A 140 -10.42 5.80 -13.43
C LEU A 140 -10.53 5.21 -14.84
N SER A 141 -9.50 4.48 -15.23
CA SER A 141 -9.47 3.71 -16.48
C SER A 141 -10.04 2.31 -16.33
N GLY A 142 -10.10 1.81 -15.12
CA GLY A 142 -10.71 0.53 -14.74
C GLY A 142 -10.70 0.35 -13.23
N VAL A 143 -11.65 -0.44 -12.74
CA VAL A 143 -11.84 -0.71 -11.30
C VAL A 143 -12.00 -2.19 -11.05
N MET A 144 -11.44 -2.66 -9.95
CA MET A 144 -11.67 -4.00 -9.42
C MET A 144 -11.98 -3.92 -7.92
N ALA A 145 -12.93 -4.71 -7.45
CA ALA A 145 -13.27 -4.81 -6.04
C ALA A 145 -13.21 -6.26 -5.59
N GLN A 146 -12.34 -6.54 -4.63
CA GLN A 146 -12.22 -7.84 -3.97
C GLN A 146 -12.80 -7.78 -2.57
N TYR A 147 -13.65 -8.75 -2.27
CA TYR A 147 -14.25 -8.96 -0.97
C TYR A 147 -13.90 -10.36 -0.47
N GLU A 148 -13.24 -10.45 0.67
CA GLU A 148 -12.64 -11.69 1.18
C GLU A 148 -11.65 -12.31 0.19
N SER A 149 -11.91 -13.54 -0.26
CA SER A 149 -11.02 -14.28 -1.18
C SER A 149 -11.33 -14.08 -2.66
N GLU A 150 -12.41 -13.37 -3.01
CA GLU A 150 -12.87 -13.30 -4.40
C GLU A 150 -13.04 -11.87 -4.91
N VAL A 151 -12.69 -11.66 -6.18
CA VAL A 151 -13.07 -10.44 -6.89
C VAL A 151 -14.55 -10.52 -7.23
N VAL A 152 -15.32 -9.56 -6.73
CA VAL A 152 -16.78 -9.51 -6.85
C VAL A 152 -17.25 -8.54 -7.94
N TYR A 153 -16.41 -7.61 -8.32
CA TYR A 153 -16.67 -6.62 -9.36
C TYR A 153 -15.39 -6.31 -10.14
N GLY A 154 -15.52 -6.14 -11.46
CA GLY A 154 -14.43 -5.71 -12.33
C GLY A 154 -14.93 -5.00 -13.58
N SER A 155 -14.33 -3.86 -13.87
CA SER A 155 -14.59 -3.09 -15.11
C SER A 155 -13.30 -2.55 -15.70
N LEU A 156 -13.29 -2.39 -17.03
CA LEU A 156 -12.24 -1.74 -17.80
C LEU A 156 -12.89 -0.92 -18.90
N ARG A 157 -12.38 0.28 -19.14
CA ARG A 157 -12.85 1.10 -20.27
C ARG A 157 -12.74 0.34 -21.59
N GLU A 158 -13.80 0.36 -22.39
CA GLU A 158 -13.87 -0.39 -23.65
C GLU A 158 -12.78 0.00 -24.65
N ASP A 159 -12.41 1.29 -24.71
CA ASP A 159 -11.37 1.77 -25.61
C ASP A 159 -10.00 1.17 -25.28
N LEU A 160 -9.70 0.93 -23.99
CA LEU A 160 -8.47 0.28 -23.53
C LEU A 160 -8.52 -1.24 -23.81
N ALA A 161 -9.66 -1.88 -23.56
CA ALA A 161 -9.85 -3.29 -23.87
C ALA A 161 -9.68 -3.57 -25.37
N LYS A 162 -10.23 -2.71 -26.23
CA LYS A 162 -10.06 -2.78 -27.71
C LYS A 162 -8.61 -2.57 -28.16
N GLN A 163 -7.79 -1.88 -27.38
CA GLN A 163 -6.36 -1.70 -27.59
C GLN A 163 -5.49 -2.85 -27.01
N GLY A 164 -6.13 -3.87 -26.45
CA GLY A 164 -5.45 -5.06 -25.92
C GLY A 164 -4.97 -4.93 -24.48
N VAL A 165 -5.41 -3.92 -23.72
CA VAL A 165 -5.18 -3.87 -22.27
C VAL A 165 -5.94 -5.00 -21.61
N ILE A 166 -5.27 -5.74 -20.72
CA ILE A 166 -5.90 -6.72 -19.85
C ILE A 166 -5.88 -6.15 -18.44
N PHE A 167 -7.03 -6.11 -17.80
CA PHE A 167 -7.18 -5.82 -16.38
C PHE A 167 -8.26 -6.74 -15.82
N THR A 168 -7.84 -7.78 -15.15
CA THR A 168 -8.71 -8.81 -14.56
C THR A 168 -8.10 -9.31 -13.26
N ASP A 169 -8.79 -10.18 -12.54
CA ASP A 169 -8.20 -10.89 -11.41
C ASP A 169 -7.26 -12.01 -11.88
N THR A 170 -6.34 -12.40 -10.99
CA THR A 170 -5.35 -13.42 -11.34
C THR A 170 -5.95 -14.80 -11.48
N ASP A 171 -7.07 -15.11 -10.81
CA ASP A 171 -7.78 -16.39 -10.98
C ASP A 171 -8.40 -16.51 -12.39
N SER A 172 -9.00 -15.44 -12.88
CA SER A 172 -9.48 -15.36 -14.27
C SER A 172 -8.32 -15.44 -15.27
N ALA A 173 -7.20 -14.80 -14.97
CA ALA A 173 -6.02 -14.85 -15.85
C ALA A 173 -5.45 -16.27 -16.00
N VAL A 174 -5.54 -17.12 -14.97
CA VAL A 174 -5.14 -18.54 -15.07
C VAL A 174 -5.93 -19.29 -16.14
N ARG A 175 -7.22 -18.96 -16.31
CA ARG A 175 -8.12 -19.60 -17.27
C ARG A 175 -8.04 -18.97 -18.64
N ASP A 176 -8.09 -17.62 -18.70
CA ASP A 176 -8.32 -16.87 -19.92
C ASP A 176 -7.03 -16.49 -20.66
N TYR A 177 -5.91 -16.37 -19.93
CA TYR A 177 -4.59 -15.98 -20.44
C TYR A 177 -3.47 -16.92 -19.95
N PRO A 178 -3.61 -18.26 -20.07
CA PRO A 178 -2.71 -19.22 -19.44
C PRO A 178 -1.26 -19.12 -19.92
N ASP A 179 -1.03 -18.84 -21.20
CA ASP A 179 0.33 -18.76 -21.77
C ASP A 179 1.06 -17.51 -21.27
N LEU A 180 0.40 -16.36 -21.30
CA LEU A 180 0.95 -15.10 -20.80
C LEU A 180 1.21 -15.18 -19.29
N LEU A 181 0.29 -15.78 -18.54
CA LEU A 181 0.48 -15.96 -17.10
C LEU A 181 1.67 -16.87 -16.81
N ARG A 182 1.80 -18.02 -17.49
CA ARG A 182 2.88 -18.97 -17.27
C ARG A 182 4.26 -18.40 -17.56
N GLU A 183 4.36 -17.48 -18.52
CA GLU A 183 5.63 -16.83 -18.86
C GLU A 183 6.19 -15.99 -17.71
N TYR A 184 5.30 -15.35 -16.91
CA TYR A 184 5.74 -14.37 -15.93
C TYR A 184 5.40 -14.72 -14.47
N PHE A 185 4.41 -15.55 -14.23
CA PHE A 185 3.93 -15.86 -12.88
C PHE A 185 5.01 -16.53 -12.02
N SER A 186 5.25 -15.96 -10.84
CA SER A 186 6.23 -16.49 -9.88
C SER A 186 7.70 -16.53 -10.37
N THR A 187 8.00 -15.76 -11.43
CA THR A 187 9.37 -15.68 -11.98
C THR A 187 10.25 -14.71 -11.19
N ILE A 188 9.66 -13.69 -10.59
CA ILE A 188 10.37 -12.66 -9.80
C ILE A 188 10.33 -12.99 -8.31
N ILE A 189 9.20 -13.49 -7.82
CA ILE A 189 9.00 -13.89 -6.42
C ILE A 189 8.59 -15.37 -6.38
N PRO A 190 9.54 -16.30 -6.45
CA PRO A 190 9.24 -17.73 -6.34
C PRO A 190 8.86 -18.09 -4.90
N PRO A 191 8.18 -19.24 -4.65
CA PRO A 191 7.85 -19.71 -3.30
C PRO A 191 9.08 -19.86 -2.40
N THR A 192 10.26 -20.05 -2.98
CA THR A 192 11.54 -20.18 -2.26
C THR A 192 12.07 -18.85 -1.72
N ASP A 193 11.51 -17.70 -2.08
CA ASP A 193 12.00 -16.38 -1.67
C ASP A 193 11.97 -16.22 -0.14
N ASN A 194 10.79 -16.29 0.45
CA ASN A 194 10.61 -16.20 1.90
C ASN A 194 9.38 -17.01 2.35
N LYS A 195 9.20 -17.15 3.66
CA LYS A 195 8.11 -17.96 4.23
C LYS A 195 6.72 -17.47 3.80
N PHE A 196 6.51 -16.15 3.73
CA PHE A 196 5.21 -15.58 3.39
C PHE A 196 4.94 -15.59 1.88
N ALA A 197 5.96 -15.52 1.05
CA ALA A 197 5.85 -15.80 -0.38
C ALA A 197 5.46 -17.26 -0.64
N ALA A 198 6.01 -18.21 0.13
CA ALA A 198 5.60 -19.62 0.08
C ALA A 198 4.14 -19.79 0.53
N LEU A 199 3.73 -19.13 1.62
CA LEU A 199 2.35 -19.16 2.10
C LEU A 199 1.38 -18.62 1.05
N ASN A 200 1.64 -17.42 0.55
CA ASN A 200 0.83 -16.84 -0.53
C ASN A 200 0.76 -17.79 -1.72
N SER A 201 1.88 -18.32 -2.20
CA SER A 201 1.92 -19.24 -3.33
C SER A 201 1.10 -20.52 -3.11
N ALA A 202 0.91 -20.97 -1.87
CA ALA A 202 0.08 -22.12 -1.54
C ALA A 202 -1.42 -21.82 -1.54
N VAL A 203 -1.83 -20.60 -1.08
CA VAL A 203 -3.23 -20.30 -0.77
C VAL A 203 -3.76 -19.03 -1.45
N TRP A 204 -3.05 -18.42 -2.39
CA TRP A 204 -3.44 -17.17 -3.01
C TRP A 204 -4.84 -17.25 -3.65
N SER A 205 -5.53 -16.10 -3.64
CA SER A 205 -6.85 -15.90 -4.24
C SER A 205 -6.97 -14.45 -4.68
N GLY A 206 -7.53 -14.22 -5.86
CA GLY A 206 -7.72 -12.86 -6.39
C GLY A 206 -6.39 -12.16 -6.67
N GLY A 207 -6.37 -10.86 -6.38
CA GLY A 207 -5.31 -9.97 -6.84
C GLY A 207 -5.52 -9.52 -8.27
N SER A 208 -4.63 -8.67 -8.78
CA SER A 208 -4.78 -8.05 -10.10
C SER A 208 -3.84 -8.65 -11.13
N PHE A 209 -4.36 -8.99 -12.29
CA PHE A 209 -3.57 -9.30 -13.47
C PHE A 209 -3.70 -8.16 -14.48
N ILE A 210 -2.56 -7.52 -14.80
CA ILE A 210 -2.50 -6.37 -15.70
C ILE A 210 -1.48 -6.62 -16.80
N TYR A 211 -1.93 -6.46 -18.05
CA TYR A 211 -1.04 -6.40 -19.21
C TYR A 211 -1.32 -5.11 -19.99
N VAL A 212 -0.27 -4.33 -20.23
CA VAL A 212 -0.35 -3.10 -21.03
C VAL A 212 0.49 -3.28 -22.28
N PRO A 213 -0.12 -3.26 -23.48
CA PRO A 213 0.56 -3.46 -24.75
C PRO A 213 1.61 -2.39 -25.05
N LYS A 214 2.55 -2.76 -25.92
CA LYS A 214 3.67 -1.91 -26.36
C LYS A 214 3.22 -0.52 -26.81
N GLY A 215 3.87 0.51 -26.26
CA GLY A 215 3.71 1.91 -26.62
C GLY A 215 2.43 2.57 -26.11
N LEU A 216 1.51 1.82 -25.49
CA LEU A 216 0.26 2.36 -24.98
C LEU A 216 0.48 3.12 -23.67
N LYS A 217 -0.08 4.31 -23.57
CA LYS A 217 -0.09 5.12 -22.35
C LYS A 217 -1.50 5.21 -21.81
N ILE A 218 -1.69 4.73 -20.58
CA ILE A 218 -2.98 4.81 -19.88
C ILE A 218 -3.01 6.11 -19.10
N ASP A 219 -3.97 7.00 -19.42
CA ASP A 219 -4.02 8.37 -18.88
C ASP A 219 -4.50 8.43 -17.44
N PHE A 220 -5.49 7.60 -17.08
CA PHE A 220 -6.05 7.54 -15.71
C PHE A 220 -5.66 6.23 -15.01
N PRO A 221 -5.60 6.21 -13.68
CA PRO A 221 -5.23 5.00 -12.96
C PRO A 221 -6.17 3.82 -13.22
N LEU A 222 -5.61 2.60 -13.17
CA LEU A 222 -6.33 1.38 -12.88
C LEU A 222 -6.35 1.19 -11.37
N GLN A 223 -7.48 0.80 -10.79
CA GLN A 223 -7.63 0.69 -9.34
C GLN A 223 -8.13 -0.69 -8.92
N ALA A 224 -7.55 -1.25 -7.86
CA ALA A 224 -8.14 -2.36 -7.12
C ALA A 224 -8.39 -1.98 -5.66
N TYR A 225 -9.48 -2.49 -5.11
CA TYR A 225 -9.86 -2.31 -3.73
C TYR A 225 -10.04 -3.65 -3.04
N PHE A 226 -9.37 -3.83 -1.89
CA PHE A 226 -9.38 -5.08 -1.14
C PHE A 226 -10.01 -4.87 0.24
N ARG A 227 -11.02 -5.68 0.56
CA ARG A 227 -11.73 -5.63 1.82
C ARG A 227 -11.75 -6.99 2.50
N ILE A 228 -11.20 -7.08 3.72
CA ILE A 228 -11.45 -8.16 4.66
C ILE A 228 -12.68 -7.78 5.48
N ASN A 229 -13.63 -8.71 5.66
CA ASN A 229 -14.80 -8.48 6.49
C ASN A 229 -14.97 -9.52 7.60
N ALA A 230 -14.43 -10.74 7.45
CA ALA A 230 -14.56 -11.80 8.44
C ALA A 230 -13.47 -11.80 9.51
N ALA A 231 -13.82 -12.20 10.72
CA ALA A 231 -12.87 -12.46 11.79
C ALA A 231 -12.01 -13.70 11.49
N ASN A 232 -10.72 -13.70 11.91
CA ASN A 232 -9.73 -14.76 11.63
C ASN A 232 -9.52 -15.03 10.13
N MET A 233 -9.89 -14.10 9.25
CA MET A 233 -9.69 -14.25 7.82
C MET A 233 -8.25 -13.95 7.45
N GLY A 234 -7.69 -14.79 6.55
CA GLY A 234 -6.48 -14.48 5.81
C GLY A 234 -6.81 -14.01 4.39
N GLN A 235 -6.20 -12.90 3.94
CA GLN A 235 -6.30 -12.43 2.57
C GLN A 235 -4.94 -12.53 1.89
N PHE A 236 -4.90 -13.18 0.71
CA PHE A 236 -3.67 -13.64 0.07
C PHE A 236 -3.65 -13.29 -1.43
N GLU A 237 -3.72 -12.00 -1.75
CA GLU A 237 -3.74 -11.56 -3.15
C GLU A 237 -2.43 -11.89 -3.87
N ARG A 238 -2.56 -12.21 -5.16
CA ARG A 238 -1.42 -12.35 -6.06
C ARG A 238 -1.56 -11.42 -7.24
N THR A 239 -0.79 -10.34 -7.24
CA THR A 239 -0.83 -9.32 -8.30
C THR A 239 0.36 -9.49 -9.24
N LEU A 240 0.08 -9.50 -10.55
CA LEU A 240 1.08 -9.54 -11.62
C LEU A 240 0.81 -8.43 -12.62
N ILE A 241 1.78 -7.52 -12.79
CA ILE A 241 1.70 -6.38 -13.70
C ILE A 241 2.80 -6.47 -14.74
N ILE A 242 2.42 -6.54 -16.01
CA ILE A 242 3.33 -6.61 -17.15
C ILE A 242 3.10 -5.37 -18.00
N VAL A 243 4.10 -4.51 -18.12
CA VAL A 243 4.05 -3.29 -18.92
C VAL A 243 5.05 -3.39 -20.05
N ASP A 244 4.54 -3.49 -21.27
CA ASP A 244 5.36 -3.75 -22.44
C ASP A 244 6.17 -2.52 -22.86
N GLU A 245 7.03 -2.67 -23.85
CA GLU A 245 8.00 -1.66 -24.27
C GLU A 245 7.37 -0.31 -24.56
N GLY A 246 7.87 0.75 -23.90
CA GLY A 246 7.41 2.12 -24.06
C GLY A 246 6.00 2.41 -23.54
N ALA A 247 5.33 1.44 -22.94
CA ALA A 247 3.99 1.59 -22.37
C ALA A 247 4.04 2.26 -20.98
N GLN A 248 2.89 2.79 -20.55
CA GLN A 248 2.78 3.47 -19.26
C GLN A 248 1.47 3.10 -18.55
N VAL A 249 1.56 2.84 -17.24
CA VAL A 249 0.42 2.63 -16.35
C VAL A 249 0.65 3.20 -14.96
N HIS A 250 -0.41 3.71 -14.36
CA HIS A 250 -0.52 3.95 -12.94
C HIS A 250 -1.56 2.99 -12.35
N TYR A 251 -1.15 2.15 -11.43
CA TYR A 251 -2.03 1.25 -10.69
C TYR A 251 -2.13 1.71 -9.24
N VAL A 252 -3.35 1.73 -8.70
CA VAL A 252 -3.64 2.15 -7.33
C VAL A 252 -4.33 1.03 -6.60
N GLU A 253 -3.86 0.75 -5.39
CA GLU A 253 -4.41 -0.28 -4.50
C GLU A 253 -4.83 0.32 -3.18
N GLY A 254 -6.08 0.10 -2.80
CA GLY A 254 -6.63 0.44 -1.49
C GLY A 254 -6.97 -0.81 -0.69
N CYS A 255 -6.53 -0.87 0.58
CA CYS A 255 -6.78 -2.03 1.43
C CYS A 255 -7.35 -1.60 2.77
N THR A 256 -8.45 -2.23 3.21
CA THR A 256 -9.10 -1.94 4.49
C THR A 256 -9.64 -3.21 5.18
N ALA A 257 -9.73 -3.16 6.50
CA ALA A 257 -10.41 -4.17 7.31
C ALA A 257 -11.04 -3.55 8.55
N PRO A 258 -12.20 -4.03 9.04
CA PRO A 258 -12.74 -3.64 10.33
C PRO A 258 -11.92 -4.25 11.47
N MET A 259 -12.07 -3.68 12.66
CA MET A 259 -11.40 -4.20 13.85
C MET A 259 -12.13 -5.39 14.44
N TYR A 260 -11.36 -6.45 14.73
CA TYR A 260 -11.82 -7.64 15.47
C TYR A 260 -10.94 -7.87 16.70
N SER A 261 -11.48 -8.63 17.69
CA SER A 261 -10.71 -9.07 18.85
C SER A 261 -9.73 -10.20 18.54
N THR A 262 -9.85 -10.84 17.37
CA THR A 262 -9.02 -11.94 16.90
C THR A 262 -8.04 -11.48 15.83
N GLU A 263 -6.89 -12.13 15.76
CA GLU A 263 -5.87 -11.81 14.78
C GLU A 263 -6.26 -12.25 13.37
N SER A 264 -5.90 -11.45 12.38
CA SER A 264 -6.09 -11.73 10.96
C SER A 264 -4.77 -11.52 10.20
N LEU A 265 -4.64 -12.13 9.03
CA LEU A 265 -3.41 -12.12 8.25
C LEU A 265 -3.66 -11.59 6.84
N HIS A 266 -2.94 -10.56 6.46
CA HIS A 266 -2.80 -10.16 5.08
C HIS A 266 -1.39 -10.53 4.58
N SER A 267 -1.30 -11.32 3.52
CA SER A 267 -0.02 -11.75 2.96
C SER A 267 -0.09 -11.77 1.44
N ALA A 268 0.16 -10.62 0.83
CA ALA A 268 0.13 -10.44 -0.61
C ALA A 268 1.51 -10.66 -1.26
N VAL A 269 1.49 -11.05 -2.54
CA VAL A 269 2.66 -11.05 -3.41
C VAL A 269 2.37 -10.20 -4.64
N VAL A 270 3.28 -9.26 -4.94
CA VAL A 270 3.17 -8.36 -6.09
C VAL A 270 4.43 -8.45 -6.96
N GLU A 271 4.23 -8.83 -8.21
CA GLU A 271 5.29 -8.92 -9.23
C GLU A 271 5.04 -7.88 -10.33
N VAL A 272 6.04 -7.07 -10.64
CA VAL A 272 5.97 -6.04 -11.68
C VAL A 272 7.09 -6.24 -12.69
N ILE A 273 6.75 -6.31 -13.97
CA ILE A 273 7.68 -6.41 -15.08
C ILE A 273 7.55 -5.15 -15.94
N ALA A 274 8.54 -4.28 -15.83
CA ALA A 274 8.63 -3.04 -16.60
C ALA A 274 9.61 -3.22 -17.76
N LYS A 275 9.09 -3.53 -18.96
CA LYS A 275 9.93 -3.74 -20.15
C LYS A 275 10.59 -2.43 -20.62
N ARG A 276 11.48 -2.50 -21.59
CA ARG A 276 12.32 -1.38 -22.03
C ARG A 276 11.52 -0.10 -22.32
N GLY A 277 11.94 1.02 -21.72
CA GLY A 277 11.33 2.32 -21.92
C GLY A 277 9.93 2.48 -21.31
N SER A 278 9.41 1.48 -20.60
CA SER A 278 8.10 1.56 -19.95
C SER A 278 8.13 2.36 -18.66
N ARG A 279 6.95 2.80 -18.21
CA ARG A 279 6.79 3.47 -16.93
C ARG A 279 5.66 2.81 -16.14
N VAL A 280 5.98 2.39 -14.92
CA VAL A 280 5.01 1.80 -13.98
C VAL A 280 5.03 2.56 -12.68
N ARG A 281 3.89 3.15 -12.31
CA ARG A 281 3.68 3.66 -10.96
C ARG A 281 2.68 2.74 -10.24
N TYR A 282 3.07 2.26 -9.07
CA TYR A 282 2.24 1.46 -8.19
C TYR A 282 2.04 2.21 -6.87
N THR A 283 0.82 2.58 -6.60
CA THR A 283 0.46 3.31 -5.38
C THR A 283 -0.36 2.40 -4.47
N THR A 284 -0.01 2.30 -3.19
CA THR A 284 -0.84 1.66 -2.16
C THR A 284 -1.18 2.61 -1.03
N ILE A 285 -2.44 2.57 -0.61
CA ILE A 285 -2.88 3.14 0.66
C ILE A 285 -3.48 2.01 1.49
N GLN A 286 -2.79 1.66 2.57
CA GLN A 286 -3.21 0.60 3.47
C GLN A 286 -3.65 1.20 4.79
N ASN A 287 -4.90 0.95 5.15
CA ASN A 287 -5.51 1.32 6.42
C ASN A 287 -6.09 0.07 7.09
N TRP A 288 -5.22 -0.66 7.77
CA TRP A 288 -5.58 -1.91 8.43
C TRP A 288 -5.93 -1.69 9.90
N ALA A 289 -6.86 -2.48 10.42
CA ALA A 289 -7.13 -2.53 11.85
C ALA A 289 -5.95 -3.12 12.65
N ASN A 290 -5.87 -2.78 13.94
CA ASN A 290 -4.74 -3.14 14.82
C ASN A 290 -4.58 -4.64 15.12
N ASN A 291 -5.51 -5.48 14.68
CA ASN A 291 -5.43 -6.94 14.79
C ASN A 291 -4.79 -7.62 13.57
N ILE A 292 -4.40 -6.86 12.54
CA ILE A 292 -3.90 -7.40 11.28
C ILE A 292 -2.37 -7.54 11.28
N TYR A 293 -1.88 -8.72 10.90
CA TYR A 293 -0.51 -8.91 10.45
C TYR A 293 -0.45 -8.70 8.94
N ASN A 294 0.26 -7.67 8.50
CA ASN A 294 0.39 -7.26 7.10
C ASN A 294 1.80 -7.61 6.59
N LEU A 295 1.92 -8.80 5.97
CA LEU A 295 3.19 -9.43 5.61
C LEU A 295 3.29 -9.56 4.08
N VAL A 296 3.76 -8.51 3.41
CA VAL A 296 3.69 -8.34 1.95
C VAL A 296 5.06 -8.44 1.30
N THR A 297 5.15 -9.17 0.20
CA THR A 297 6.34 -9.23 -0.65
C THR A 297 6.07 -8.57 -2.00
N LYS A 298 6.76 -7.46 -2.30
CA LYS A 298 6.63 -6.70 -3.57
C LYS A 298 7.99 -6.66 -4.28
N ARG A 299 8.00 -6.96 -5.57
CA ARG A 299 9.22 -6.87 -6.38
C ARG A 299 8.94 -6.47 -7.81
N ALA A 300 9.77 -5.58 -8.34
CA ALA A 300 9.77 -5.19 -9.73
C ALA A 300 11.11 -5.53 -10.40
N VAL A 301 11.05 -5.88 -11.68
CA VAL A 301 12.19 -5.93 -12.58
C VAL A 301 12.04 -4.81 -13.61
N ALA A 302 13.04 -3.92 -13.67
CA ALA A 302 13.11 -2.78 -14.55
C ALA A 302 14.15 -3.03 -15.64
N TYR A 303 13.68 -3.13 -16.88
CA TYR A 303 14.54 -3.27 -18.06
C TYR A 303 15.01 -1.90 -18.57
N GLY A 304 15.82 -1.88 -19.63
CA GLY A 304 16.51 -0.69 -20.10
C GLY A 304 15.62 0.55 -20.27
N ASP A 305 16.08 1.68 -19.76
CA ASP A 305 15.41 2.99 -19.81
C ASP A 305 14.00 3.02 -19.20
N SER A 306 13.56 1.94 -18.52
CA SER A 306 12.27 1.90 -17.83
C SER A 306 12.31 2.63 -16.48
N LEU A 307 11.14 3.01 -15.98
CA LEU A 307 10.95 3.61 -14.66
C LEU A 307 9.91 2.83 -13.88
N VAL A 308 10.28 2.39 -12.68
CA VAL A 308 9.36 1.82 -11.70
C VAL A 308 9.29 2.74 -10.47
N GLU A 309 8.07 3.09 -10.09
CA GLU A 309 7.78 3.94 -8.94
C GLU A 309 6.87 3.20 -7.96
N TRP A 310 7.35 2.99 -6.72
CA TRP A 310 6.53 2.53 -5.60
C TRP A 310 6.14 3.73 -4.72
N VAL A 311 4.84 3.92 -4.49
CA VAL A 311 4.30 4.97 -3.62
C VAL A 311 3.45 4.29 -2.55
N ASP A 312 3.91 4.31 -1.30
CA ASP A 312 3.33 3.51 -0.21
C ASP A 312 2.89 4.37 0.98
N GLY A 313 1.59 4.36 1.29
CA GLY A 313 1.01 4.84 2.55
C GLY A 313 0.67 3.66 3.47
N ASN A 314 1.31 3.57 4.64
CA ASN A 314 1.16 2.47 5.58
C ASN A 314 0.61 2.96 6.91
N LEU A 315 -0.67 2.62 7.20
CA LEU A 315 -1.35 2.98 8.43
C LEU A 315 -2.01 1.73 9.03
N GLY A 316 -2.20 1.77 10.34
CA GLY A 316 -2.81 0.65 11.07
C GLY A 316 -1.90 -0.56 11.15
N SER A 317 -2.48 -1.75 11.21
CA SER A 317 -1.84 -3.05 11.43
C SER A 317 -1.15 -3.20 12.78
N ARG A 318 -1.28 -4.35 13.39
CA ARG A 318 -0.47 -4.75 14.54
C ARG A 318 1.02 -4.82 14.17
N LEU A 319 1.28 -5.39 12.99
CA LEU A 319 2.61 -5.49 12.41
C LEU A 319 2.53 -5.39 10.89
N THR A 320 3.23 -4.44 10.32
CA THR A 320 3.53 -4.42 8.89
C THR A 320 4.97 -4.87 8.66
N MET A 321 5.19 -5.82 7.74
CA MET A 321 6.51 -6.13 7.17
C MET A 321 6.41 -6.04 5.65
N LYS A 322 6.88 -4.92 5.10
CA LYS A 322 6.76 -4.61 3.66
C LYS A 322 8.00 -3.88 3.14
N TYR A 323 8.70 -4.49 2.19
CA TYR A 323 9.96 -4.00 1.63
C TYR A 323 9.93 -4.10 0.11
N PRO A 324 9.23 -3.19 -0.61
CA PRO A 324 9.20 -3.20 -2.06
C PRO A 324 10.62 -3.16 -2.63
N ALA A 325 10.86 -4.00 -3.63
CA ALA A 325 12.17 -4.13 -4.25
C ALA A 325 12.13 -3.77 -5.74
N ILE A 326 13.20 -3.15 -6.26
CA ILE A 326 13.38 -2.88 -7.69
C ILE A 326 14.74 -3.41 -8.12
N TYR A 327 14.72 -4.33 -9.09
CA TYR A 327 15.91 -4.87 -9.75
C TYR A 327 16.07 -4.17 -11.10
N MET A 328 17.10 -3.36 -11.24
CA MET A 328 17.43 -2.62 -12.48
C MET A 328 18.41 -3.46 -13.29
N VAL A 329 17.88 -4.27 -14.24
CA VAL A 329 18.63 -5.36 -14.87
C VAL A 329 19.27 -4.98 -16.19
N GLU A 330 18.92 -3.82 -16.77
CA GLU A 330 19.51 -3.31 -18.02
C GLU A 330 19.91 -1.83 -17.89
N PRO A 331 20.80 -1.33 -18.75
CA PRO A 331 21.27 0.06 -18.69
C PRO A 331 20.14 1.08 -18.79
N GLY A 332 20.28 2.20 -18.05
CA GLY A 332 19.34 3.30 -18.04
C GLY A 332 18.06 3.06 -17.20
N ALA A 333 17.86 1.86 -16.65
CA ALA A 333 16.73 1.56 -15.81
C ALA A 333 16.72 2.40 -14.53
N ARG A 334 15.52 2.80 -14.08
CA ARG A 334 15.33 3.68 -12.93
C ARG A 334 14.34 3.12 -11.95
N GLY A 335 14.61 3.36 -10.64
CA GLY A 335 13.74 2.93 -9.56
C GLY A 335 13.49 4.04 -8.54
N GLU A 336 12.24 4.30 -8.21
CA GLU A 336 11.87 5.28 -7.20
C GLU A 336 10.96 4.66 -6.15
N VAL A 337 11.19 5.00 -4.88
CA VAL A 337 10.34 4.57 -3.77
C VAL A 337 10.04 5.78 -2.89
N LEU A 338 8.76 6.05 -2.70
CA LEU A 338 8.25 7.01 -1.75
C LEU A 338 7.35 6.29 -0.76
N SER A 339 7.72 6.26 0.52
CA SER A 339 6.99 5.55 1.56
C SER A 339 6.72 6.43 2.76
N VAL A 340 5.49 6.39 3.27
CA VAL A 340 5.12 6.96 4.57
C VAL A 340 4.56 5.85 5.44
N ALA A 341 5.02 5.79 6.70
CA ALA A 341 4.53 4.87 7.71
C ALA A 341 4.11 5.64 8.96
N PHE A 342 2.90 5.36 9.47
CA PHE A 342 2.42 5.89 10.73
C PHE A 342 2.15 4.75 11.70
N ALA A 343 2.84 4.77 12.86
CA ALA A 343 2.68 3.78 13.92
C ALA A 343 2.11 4.43 15.18
N SER A 344 0.98 3.93 15.65
CA SER A 344 0.35 4.32 16.90
C SER A 344 0.38 3.19 17.93
N HIS A 345 -0.41 3.30 19.00
CA HIS A 345 -0.44 2.33 20.10
C HIS A 345 -0.62 0.89 19.61
N GLY A 346 0.25 0.00 20.09
CA GLY A 346 0.21 -1.43 19.74
C GLY A 346 0.64 -1.78 18.29
N GLN A 347 1.09 -0.79 17.51
CA GLN A 347 1.48 -0.95 16.11
C GLN A 347 3.00 -0.99 15.94
N HIS A 348 3.46 -1.84 15.04
CA HIS A 348 4.83 -1.84 14.56
C HIS A 348 4.85 -1.79 13.01
N GLN A 349 5.25 -0.65 12.47
CA GLN A 349 5.46 -0.47 11.03
C GLN A 349 6.94 -0.78 10.71
N ASP A 350 7.24 -2.01 10.31
CA ASP A 350 8.56 -2.40 9.82
C ASP A 350 8.52 -2.37 8.28
N ALA A 351 8.73 -1.18 7.74
CA ALA A 351 8.65 -0.90 6.31
C ALA A 351 10.01 -0.42 5.79
N GLY A 352 10.20 -0.50 4.47
CA GLY A 352 11.46 -0.06 3.88
C GLY A 352 11.46 -0.18 2.37
N ALA A 353 12.65 -0.25 1.78
CA ALA A 353 12.80 -0.38 0.34
C ALA A 353 14.11 -1.08 -0.03
N LYS A 354 14.10 -1.77 -1.17
CA LYS A 354 15.29 -2.43 -1.71
C LYS A 354 15.51 -2.01 -3.16
N VAL A 355 16.72 -1.61 -3.49
CA VAL A 355 17.12 -1.32 -4.87
C VAL A 355 18.39 -2.11 -5.21
N VAL A 356 18.38 -2.76 -6.36
CA VAL A 356 19.49 -3.57 -6.84
C VAL A 356 19.89 -3.08 -8.23
N HIS A 357 21.06 -2.49 -8.32
CA HIS A 357 21.67 -2.03 -9.56
C HIS A 357 22.45 -3.19 -10.18
N CYS A 358 21.91 -3.80 -11.24
CA CYS A 358 22.50 -4.96 -11.93
C CYS A 358 23.22 -4.59 -13.22
N ALA A 359 23.02 -3.37 -13.73
CA ALA A 359 23.51 -2.89 -15.01
C ALA A 359 24.07 -1.46 -14.91
N PRO A 360 24.94 -1.02 -15.84
CA PRO A 360 25.50 0.32 -15.80
C PRO A 360 24.45 1.41 -16.07
N ASN A 361 24.77 2.64 -15.65
CA ASN A 361 23.94 3.84 -15.84
C ASN A 361 22.54 3.73 -15.24
N THR A 362 22.34 2.90 -14.23
CA THR A 362 21.06 2.80 -13.51
C THR A 362 20.95 3.86 -12.40
N SER A 363 19.74 4.26 -12.07
CA SER A 363 19.55 5.23 -11.00
C SER A 363 18.39 4.88 -10.08
N SER A 364 18.53 5.18 -8.80
CA SER A 364 17.46 5.01 -7.83
C SER A 364 17.35 6.16 -6.84
N ARG A 365 16.11 6.37 -6.37
CA ARG A 365 15.80 7.30 -5.30
C ARG A 365 14.84 6.66 -4.31
N ILE A 366 15.19 6.69 -3.03
CA ILE A 366 14.32 6.23 -1.95
C ILE A 366 14.08 7.40 -1.00
N VAL A 367 12.80 7.70 -0.74
CA VAL A 367 12.36 8.63 0.30
C VAL A 367 11.43 7.88 1.23
N SER A 368 11.84 7.70 2.47
CA SER A 368 11.05 7.04 3.50
C SER A 368 10.79 7.99 4.66
N LYS A 369 9.53 8.21 4.98
CA LYS A 369 9.12 9.03 6.11
C LYS A 369 8.32 8.18 7.10
N SER A 370 8.64 8.30 8.38
CA SER A 370 7.93 7.55 9.42
C SER A 370 7.53 8.44 10.58
N ILE A 371 6.38 8.13 11.15
CA ILE A 371 5.82 8.84 12.31
C ILE A 371 5.49 7.80 13.37
N SER A 372 5.86 8.09 14.62
CA SER A 372 5.56 7.23 15.76
C SER A 372 4.89 8.04 16.86
N LYS A 373 3.74 7.54 17.37
CA LYS A 373 2.91 8.17 18.39
C LYS A 373 2.36 7.13 19.38
N ASN A 374 2.08 7.56 20.61
CA ASN A 374 1.42 6.73 21.65
C ASN A 374 2.10 5.38 21.91
N GLY A 375 3.44 5.35 21.90
CA GLY A 375 4.22 4.13 22.08
C GLY A 375 4.31 3.26 20.82
N GLY A 376 3.89 3.74 19.66
CA GLY A 376 4.06 3.07 18.38
C GLY A 376 5.52 2.92 17.98
N ARG A 377 5.80 1.94 17.14
CA ARG A 377 7.15 1.67 16.64
C ARG A 377 7.19 1.72 15.11
N ALA A 378 8.06 2.55 14.56
CA ALA A 378 8.39 2.55 13.14
C ALA A 378 9.81 2.06 12.93
N SER A 379 10.02 1.19 11.95
CA SER A 379 11.35 0.70 11.58
C SER A 379 11.52 0.83 10.06
N TYR A 380 12.61 1.44 9.63
CA TYR A 380 13.04 1.45 8.24
C TYR A 380 14.08 0.35 8.01
N ARG A 381 13.86 -0.52 7.00
CA ARG A 381 14.86 -1.48 6.52
C ARG A 381 15.13 -1.26 5.05
N GLY A 382 16.32 -0.76 4.73
CA GLY A 382 16.73 -0.46 3.38
C GLY A 382 17.85 -1.37 2.88
N LEU A 383 17.82 -1.71 1.59
CA LEU A 383 18.96 -2.29 0.89
C LEU A 383 19.23 -1.48 -0.37
N CYS A 384 20.45 -0.99 -0.51
CA CYS A 384 20.99 -0.53 -1.77
C CYS A 384 22.15 -1.45 -2.15
N LYS A 385 21.95 -2.25 -3.20
CA LYS A 385 22.97 -3.16 -3.72
C LYS A 385 23.41 -2.72 -5.11
N VAL A 386 24.73 -2.66 -5.31
CA VAL A 386 25.35 -2.39 -6.60
C VAL A 386 26.20 -3.60 -6.97
N MET A 387 25.80 -4.29 -8.03
CA MET A 387 26.48 -5.49 -8.53
C MET A 387 27.76 -5.14 -9.30
N PRO A 388 28.72 -6.06 -9.39
CA PRO A 388 29.89 -5.88 -10.26
C PRO A 388 29.47 -5.55 -11.70
N GLY A 389 30.12 -4.55 -12.31
CA GLY A 389 29.80 -4.08 -13.65
C GLY A 389 28.67 -3.05 -13.77
N ALA A 390 27.95 -2.76 -12.69
CA ALA A 390 26.92 -1.70 -12.66
C ALA A 390 27.54 -0.29 -12.53
N LYS A 391 28.48 0.02 -13.42
CA LYS A 391 29.22 1.29 -13.46
C LYS A 391 28.30 2.48 -13.66
N GLN A 392 28.71 3.62 -13.14
CA GLN A 392 28.02 4.92 -13.25
C GLN A 392 26.57 4.88 -12.69
N SER A 393 26.30 3.91 -11.83
CA SER A 393 25.03 3.86 -11.13
C SER A 393 24.95 4.92 -10.03
N LYS A 394 23.74 5.44 -9.81
CA LYS A 394 23.48 6.50 -8.82
C LYS A 394 22.34 6.09 -7.91
N SER A 395 22.50 6.23 -6.60
CA SER A 395 21.42 6.01 -5.64
C SER A 395 21.42 7.12 -4.59
N ASN A 396 20.24 7.61 -4.25
CA ASN A 396 20.05 8.51 -3.13
C ASN A 396 18.94 7.95 -2.22
N VAL A 397 19.27 7.77 -0.94
CA VAL A 397 18.35 7.25 0.08
C VAL A 397 18.20 8.30 1.17
N VAL A 398 16.97 8.72 1.43
CA VAL A 398 16.63 9.66 2.52
C VAL A 398 15.59 9.00 3.42
N CYS A 399 15.92 8.90 4.71
CA CYS A 399 15.06 8.29 5.73
C CYS A 399 14.83 9.28 6.86
N ASP A 400 13.61 9.82 6.94
CA ASP A 400 13.23 10.76 7.98
C ASP A 400 12.23 10.13 8.94
N ALA A 401 12.48 10.26 10.24
CA ALA A 401 11.58 9.80 11.28
C ALA A 401 11.18 10.93 12.22
N LEU A 402 9.89 11.03 12.50
CA LEU A 402 9.32 11.98 13.46
C LEU A 402 8.71 11.21 14.65
N ILE A 403 9.21 11.48 15.84
CA ILE A 403 8.73 10.88 17.10
C ILE A 403 7.92 11.94 17.85
N LEU A 404 6.66 11.62 18.16
CA LEU A 404 5.72 12.57 18.75
C LEU A 404 5.66 12.52 20.28
N ASP A 405 6.16 11.46 20.91
CA ASP A 405 6.15 11.28 22.37
C ASP A 405 7.33 10.42 22.84
N PRO A 406 7.68 10.46 24.15
CA PRO A 406 8.83 9.73 24.69
C PRO A 406 8.70 8.21 24.70
N GLN A 407 7.48 7.65 24.61
CA GLN A 407 7.21 6.21 24.62
C GLN A 407 7.36 5.60 23.23
N SER A 408 7.24 6.41 22.19
CA SER A 408 7.35 5.99 20.80
C SER A 408 8.78 5.76 20.36
N ARG A 409 8.93 4.90 19.34
CA ARG A 409 10.26 4.45 18.90
C ARG A 409 10.38 4.49 17.37
N SER A 410 11.56 4.90 16.90
CA SER A 410 11.98 4.73 15.52
C SER A 410 13.33 3.99 15.46
N ASP A 411 13.43 3.05 14.52
CA ASP A 411 14.66 2.30 14.23
C ASP A 411 15.02 2.41 12.75
N THR A 412 16.29 2.53 12.42
CA THR A 412 16.78 2.56 11.04
C THR A 412 17.84 1.48 10.85
N TYR A 413 17.62 0.59 9.86
CA TYR A 413 18.51 -0.50 9.49
C TYR A 413 18.96 -0.34 8.04
N PRO A 414 19.91 0.55 7.76
CA PRO A 414 20.44 0.72 6.41
C PRO A 414 21.40 -0.41 6.07
N TYR A 415 21.30 -0.92 4.85
CA TYR A 415 22.19 -1.93 4.32
C TYR A 415 22.70 -1.50 2.95
N LEU A 416 24.03 -1.36 2.81
CA LEU A 416 24.70 -0.96 1.58
C LEU A 416 25.68 -2.06 1.17
N GLU A 417 25.43 -2.69 0.03
CA GLU A 417 26.32 -3.67 -0.60
C GLU A 417 26.82 -3.08 -1.92
N ILE A 418 28.02 -2.51 -1.92
CA ILE A 418 28.57 -1.82 -3.08
C ILE A 418 29.77 -2.61 -3.61
N GLU A 419 29.56 -3.32 -4.72
CA GLU A 419 30.55 -4.20 -5.36
C GLU A 419 31.14 -3.56 -6.65
N GLU A 420 30.94 -2.23 -6.85
CA GLU A 420 31.46 -1.46 -7.97
C GLU A 420 32.03 -0.13 -7.49
N GLN A 421 33.14 0.35 -8.07
CA GLN A 421 33.85 1.55 -7.63
C GLN A 421 33.36 2.85 -8.32
N ASP A 422 32.98 2.74 -9.60
CA ASP A 422 32.52 3.89 -10.40
C ASP A 422 31.02 4.13 -10.20
N VAL A 423 30.66 4.57 -8.98
CA VAL A 423 29.26 4.80 -8.59
C VAL A 423 29.12 6.02 -7.67
N MET A 424 27.91 6.55 -7.58
CA MET A 424 27.56 7.64 -6.67
C MET A 424 26.39 7.22 -5.78
N ILE A 425 26.70 6.89 -4.52
CA ILE A 425 25.71 6.38 -3.56
C ILE A 425 25.66 7.30 -2.35
N GLY A 426 24.49 7.86 -2.07
CA GLY A 426 24.19 8.67 -0.90
C GLY A 426 23.16 8.00 -0.02
N HIS A 427 23.37 8.03 1.30
CA HIS A 427 22.38 7.63 2.28
C HIS A 427 22.37 8.62 3.44
N GLU A 428 21.20 9.17 3.70
CA GLU A 428 20.95 10.12 4.78
C GLU A 428 19.81 9.60 5.65
N ALA A 429 19.94 9.69 6.96
CA ALA A 429 18.91 9.33 7.90
C ALA A 429 18.80 10.40 8.99
N SER A 430 17.59 10.88 9.23
CA SER A 430 17.29 11.81 10.32
C SER A 430 16.22 11.23 11.24
N VAL A 431 16.39 11.42 12.54
CA VAL A 431 15.37 11.12 13.54
C VAL A 431 15.20 12.36 14.40
N SER A 432 14.02 12.94 14.35
CA SER A 432 13.68 14.12 15.14
C SER A 432 12.50 13.85 16.06
N ARG A 433 12.44 14.57 17.16
CA ARG A 433 11.21 14.76 17.92
C ARG A 433 10.48 15.97 17.39
N ILE A 434 9.20 16.06 17.69
CA ILE A 434 8.44 17.28 17.42
C ILE A 434 9.11 18.44 18.16
N ASP A 435 9.32 19.54 17.45
CA ASP A 435 10.05 20.68 17.97
C ASP A 435 9.15 21.51 18.91
N GLU A 436 9.55 21.63 20.16
CA GLU A 436 8.81 22.39 21.19
C GLU A 436 8.73 23.89 20.83
N GLU A 437 9.74 24.45 20.17
CA GLU A 437 9.71 25.86 19.73
C GLU A 437 8.69 26.05 18.60
N GLN A 438 8.57 25.09 17.68
CA GLN A 438 7.56 25.10 16.63
C GLN A 438 6.16 24.97 17.22
N LEU A 439 5.96 24.06 18.18
CA LEU A 439 4.69 23.93 18.89
C LEU A 439 4.33 25.22 19.64
N PHE A 440 5.28 25.77 20.38
CA PHE A 440 5.09 27.05 21.09
C PHE A 440 4.73 28.20 20.13
N TYR A 441 5.43 28.29 18.99
CA TYR A 441 5.14 29.31 17.98
C TYR A 441 3.71 29.18 17.46
N LEU A 442 3.28 27.95 17.09
CA LEU A 442 1.94 27.69 16.58
C LEU A 442 0.88 27.95 17.66
N ALA A 443 1.12 27.52 18.91
CA ALA A 443 0.24 27.79 20.05
C ALA A 443 0.11 29.29 20.33
N SER A 444 1.18 30.07 20.19
CA SER A 444 1.14 31.54 20.33
C SER A 444 0.30 32.23 19.24
N ARG A 445 0.00 31.53 18.15
CA ARG A 445 -0.90 31.99 17.07
C ARG A 445 -2.34 31.51 17.25
N GLY A 446 -2.65 30.82 18.35
CA GLY A 446 -4.00 30.45 18.75
C GLY A 446 -4.40 29.01 18.42
N LEU A 447 -3.45 28.18 17.94
CA LEU A 447 -3.69 26.75 17.74
C LEU A 447 -3.57 26.01 19.08
N SER A 448 -4.39 25.00 19.29
CA SER A 448 -4.16 24.03 20.36
C SER A 448 -2.92 23.17 20.05
N GLU A 449 -2.34 22.54 21.05
CA GLU A 449 -1.20 21.65 20.88
C GLU A 449 -1.50 20.48 19.90
N ALA A 450 -2.74 19.97 19.94
CA ALA A 450 -3.19 18.92 19.03
C ALA A 450 -3.26 19.41 17.57
N GLU A 451 -3.83 20.59 17.32
CA GLU A 451 -3.89 21.21 15.99
C GLU A 451 -2.49 21.56 15.47
N ALA A 452 -1.62 22.09 16.32
CA ALA A 452 -0.23 22.39 15.97
C ALA A 452 0.54 21.13 15.60
N SER A 453 0.41 20.05 16.39
CA SER A 453 1.03 18.75 16.10
C SER A 453 0.52 18.16 14.79
N THR A 454 -0.77 18.20 14.54
CA THR A 454 -1.38 17.71 13.28
C THR A 454 -0.87 18.51 12.08
N MET A 455 -0.73 19.84 12.20
CA MET A 455 -0.17 20.67 11.13
C MET A 455 1.28 20.33 10.81
N ILE A 456 2.13 20.08 11.82
CA ILE A 456 3.53 19.68 11.64
C ILE A 456 3.60 18.31 10.95
N VAL A 457 2.78 17.34 11.38
CA VAL A 457 2.71 16.01 10.79
C VAL A 457 2.24 16.08 9.33
N SER A 458 1.21 16.87 9.03
CA SER A 458 0.71 17.06 7.66
C SER A 458 1.79 17.64 6.74
N GLY A 459 2.56 18.63 7.21
CA GLY A 459 3.72 19.15 6.48
C GLY A 459 4.82 18.10 6.26
N PHE A 460 5.05 17.23 7.25
CA PHE A 460 6.05 16.17 7.15
C PHE A 460 5.70 15.12 6.09
N ILE A 461 4.41 14.78 5.91
CA ILE A 461 3.94 13.79 4.92
C ILE A 461 3.58 14.41 3.56
N GLU A 462 3.59 15.73 3.43
CA GLU A 462 3.21 16.44 2.19
C GLU A 462 3.84 15.85 0.91
N PRO A 463 5.12 15.41 0.89
CA PRO A 463 5.71 14.80 -0.30
C PRO A 463 4.96 13.57 -0.81
N LEU A 464 4.39 12.73 0.09
CA LEU A 464 3.54 11.62 -0.34
C LEU A 464 2.19 12.11 -0.85
N VAL A 465 1.55 13.02 -0.11
CA VAL A 465 0.21 13.51 -0.45
C VAL A 465 0.17 14.15 -1.85
N LYS A 466 1.24 14.84 -2.24
CA LYS A 466 1.38 15.45 -3.57
C LYS A 466 1.50 14.45 -4.73
N GLU A 467 1.95 13.24 -4.45
CA GLU A 467 2.08 12.17 -5.47
C GLU A 467 0.81 11.34 -5.63
N LEU A 468 -0.16 11.49 -4.71
CA LEU A 468 -1.43 10.78 -4.77
C LEU A 468 -2.42 11.47 -5.73
N PRO A 469 -3.30 10.71 -6.40
CA PRO A 469 -4.51 11.28 -6.98
C PRO A 469 -5.31 12.03 -5.91
N MET A 470 -6.06 13.07 -6.32
CA MET A 470 -6.66 14.03 -5.40
C MET A 470 -7.58 13.36 -4.35
N GLU A 471 -8.35 12.37 -4.75
CA GLU A 471 -9.25 11.63 -3.86
C GLU A 471 -8.49 10.88 -2.77
N TYR A 472 -7.37 10.25 -3.15
CA TYR A 472 -6.49 9.54 -2.21
C TYR A 472 -5.69 10.49 -1.33
N ALA A 473 -5.34 11.67 -1.84
CA ALA A 473 -4.69 12.70 -1.06
C ALA A 473 -5.60 13.21 0.06
N LEU A 474 -6.89 13.42 -0.23
CA LEU A 474 -7.90 13.81 0.76
C LEU A 474 -8.11 12.68 1.79
N GLU A 475 -8.25 11.44 1.32
CA GLU A 475 -8.40 10.28 2.21
C GLU A 475 -7.17 10.10 3.12
N MET A 476 -5.96 10.21 2.59
CA MET A 476 -4.73 10.08 3.36
C MET A 476 -4.61 11.15 4.43
N ASN A 477 -4.90 12.41 4.11
CA ASN A 477 -4.90 13.50 5.08
C ASN A 477 -5.92 13.22 6.19
N ARG A 478 -7.12 12.78 5.83
CA ARG A 478 -8.16 12.46 6.82
C ARG A 478 -7.78 11.29 7.72
N LEU A 479 -7.19 10.24 7.17
CA LEU A 479 -6.69 9.11 7.96
C LEU A 479 -5.59 9.53 8.94
N ILE A 480 -4.69 10.43 8.54
CA ILE A 480 -3.66 10.97 9.42
C ILE A 480 -4.29 11.82 10.54
N GLU A 481 -5.27 12.67 10.23
CA GLU A 481 -6.00 13.44 11.26
C GLU A 481 -6.63 12.51 12.30
N LEU A 482 -7.35 11.46 11.87
CA LEU A 482 -7.94 10.45 12.75
C LEU A 482 -6.89 9.73 13.61
N GLN A 483 -5.74 9.37 13.04
CA GLN A 483 -4.62 8.80 13.79
C GLN A 483 -4.06 9.80 14.82
N MET A 484 -4.00 11.09 14.47
CA MET A 484 -3.54 12.13 15.38
C MET A 484 -4.51 12.38 16.54
N GLU A 485 -5.80 12.23 16.32
CA GLU A 485 -6.85 12.32 17.37
C GLU A 485 -6.90 11.07 18.25
N GLY A 486 -6.28 9.95 17.85
CA GLY A 486 -6.31 8.68 18.57
C GLY A 486 -7.64 7.94 18.46
N THR A 487 -8.43 8.26 17.43
CA THR A 487 -9.77 7.70 17.20
C THR A 487 -9.78 6.51 16.25
N VAL A 488 -8.64 6.18 15.64
CA VAL A 488 -8.45 5.05 14.73
C VAL A 488 -7.29 4.19 15.21
N GLY A 489 -7.54 2.89 15.38
CA GLY A 489 -6.52 1.92 15.78
C GLY A 489 -7.15 0.65 16.32
#